data_d5cafb4196e24100d6106eac74abf045
#
_entry.id   d5cafb4196e24100d6106eac74abf045
#
_cell.length_a   1.000
_cell.length_b   1.000
_cell.length_c   1.000
_cell.angle_alpha   90.00
_cell.angle_beta   90.00
_cell.angle_gamma   90.00
#
_symmetry.space_group_name_H-M   'P 1'
#
loop_
_entity.id
_entity.type
_entity.pdbx_description
1 polymer ?
#
loop_
_entity_poly.entity_id
_entity_poly.type
_entity_poly.pdbx_seq_one_letter_code
_entity_poly.pdbx_strand_id
1 'polypeptide(L)'
;MTRKLRVCGAALLTVGAMVLRCATALAAESSACDRECLHGVMDQYLAALVAHQPEQIKTTADVKFTENTNRMKLGDGLWQTIGSLGTFKLYIEDPQSEQVAFYGTVKENGATALLGVRLKQHAQRLSEIETFVIRQASGVHGTFDNLTTVPAEWDQSVPDAERSTREQLRHDANQYFNGIEQGNGKIVPFAEDCLRIENGAQTAPTIATASRPSMSAGAQFDTHMFDYIHEITNRRFLLTDPERGLVYAVVMFQHPGNIKPQLNSVAATAAGAAPRTFSLSSYPNTTQIIETFQVRGGKIHRIFAYVSLLPYRQSPGW
;
A
#
# COMPACT_ATOMS: atom_id res chain seq x y z
N MET A 1 93.07 -39.34 47.59
CA MET A 1 93.11 -38.83 46.21
C MET A 1 91.79 -39.16 45.58
N THR A 2 90.88 -38.22 45.54
CA THR A 2 89.47 -38.43 45.19
C THR A 2 89.15 -37.62 43.95
N ARG A 3 88.79 -38.31 42.91
CA ARG A 3 88.22 -37.71 41.65
C ARG A 3 86.68 -37.62 41.72
N LYS A 4 86.20 -36.43 41.61
CA LYS A 4 84.76 -36.14 41.51
C LYS A 4 84.27 -36.30 40.06
N LEU A 5 83.29 -37.16 39.85
CA LEU A 5 82.52 -37.23 38.61
C LEU A 5 81.38 -36.18 38.63
N ARG A 6 81.32 -35.39 37.59
CA ARG A 6 80.21 -34.49 37.37
C ARG A 6 79.23 -35.19 36.45
N VAL A 7 77.97 -35.31 36.88
CA VAL A 7 76.85 -35.76 36.06
C VAL A 7 76.15 -34.55 35.54
N CYS A 8 76.09 -34.41 34.20
CA CYS A 8 75.21 -33.40 33.51
C CYS A 8 73.80 -33.93 33.45
N GLY A 9 72.87 -33.25 34.10
CA GLY A 9 71.44 -33.47 33.93
C GLY A 9 70.94 -32.69 32.76
N ALA A 10 70.36 -33.36 31.77
CA ALA A 10 69.60 -32.74 30.65
C ALA A 10 68.19 -32.48 31.08
N ALA A 11 67.80 -31.23 31.10
CA ALA A 11 66.39 -30.80 31.31
C ALA A 11 65.66 -30.84 29.99
N LEU A 12 64.64 -31.71 29.86
CA LEU A 12 63.68 -31.68 28.77
C LEU A 12 62.66 -30.58 29.03
N LEU A 13 62.63 -29.56 28.18
CA LEU A 13 61.55 -28.56 28.07
C LEU A 13 60.46 -29.10 27.15
N THR A 14 59.35 -29.51 27.71
CA THR A 14 58.12 -29.78 26.95
C THR A 14 57.38 -28.48 26.68
N VAL A 15 57.41 -28.02 25.42
CA VAL A 15 56.61 -26.89 24.94
C VAL A 15 55.23 -27.42 24.67
N GLY A 16 54.28 -27.12 25.56
CA GLY A 16 52.86 -27.35 25.36
C GLY A 16 52.29 -26.33 24.39
N ALA A 17 52.00 -26.74 23.16
CA ALA A 17 51.24 -25.94 22.18
C ALA A 17 49.78 -25.85 22.60
N MET A 18 49.38 -24.73 23.18
CA MET A 18 48.01 -24.39 23.50
C MET A 18 47.33 -23.93 22.21
N VAL A 19 46.62 -24.85 21.54
CA VAL A 19 45.81 -24.50 20.34
C VAL A 19 44.59 -23.76 20.81
N LEU A 20 44.62 -22.42 20.71
CA LEU A 20 43.46 -21.55 20.93
C LEU A 20 42.47 -21.74 19.74
N ARG A 21 41.46 -22.57 19.91
CA ARG A 21 40.34 -22.66 18.96
C ARG A 21 39.52 -21.39 19.09
N CYS A 22 39.75 -20.41 18.19
CA CYS A 22 38.81 -19.33 17.93
C CYS A 22 37.54 -19.97 17.32
N ALA A 23 36.53 -20.20 18.14
CA ALA A 23 35.17 -20.45 17.65
C ALA A 23 34.64 -19.14 17.09
N THR A 24 34.78 -18.94 15.78
CA THR A 24 34.01 -17.93 15.07
C THR A 24 32.53 -18.35 15.14
N ALA A 25 31.80 -17.78 16.09
CA ALA A 25 30.36 -17.80 16.03
C ALA A 25 29.98 -17.03 14.74
N LEU A 26 29.65 -17.75 13.68
CA LEU A 26 28.86 -17.20 12.60
C LEU A 26 27.52 -16.80 13.25
N ALA A 27 27.40 -15.53 13.63
CA ALA A 27 26.10 -14.94 13.77
C ALA A 27 25.43 -15.14 12.41
N ALA A 28 24.41 -16.00 12.37
CA ALA A 28 23.50 -16.04 11.23
C ALA A 28 22.94 -14.62 11.13
N GLU A 29 23.45 -13.82 10.21
CA GLU A 29 22.77 -12.62 9.78
C GLU A 29 21.39 -13.11 9.38
N SER A 30 20.36 -12.70 10.12
CA SER A 30 18.99 -12.89 9.68
C SER A 30 18.93 -12.14 8.33
N SER A 31 18.92 -12.88 7.23
CA SER A 31 18.80 -12.26 5.93
C SER A 31 17.56 -11.38 5.98
N ALA A 32 17.75 -10.08 5.75
CA ALA A 32 16.63 -9.16 5.63
C ALA A 32 15.61 -9.78 4.67
N CYS A 33 14.33 -9.70 5.00
CA CYS A 33 13.28 -10.27 4.15
C CYS A 33 13.22 -9.46 2.86
N ASP A 34 13.68 -10.05 1.76
CA ASP A 34 13.65 -9.47 0.42
C ASP A 34 12.24 -9.45 -0.15
N ARG A 35 12.10 -9.06 -1.41
CA ARG A 35 10.81 -8.97 -2.10
C ARG A 35 10.07 -10.32 -2.13
N GLU A 36 10.78 -11.40 -2.50
CA GLU A 36 10.20 -12.74 -2.58
C GLU A 36 9.74 -13.24 -1.21
N CYS A 37 10.56 -13.00 -0.20
CA CYS A 37 10.20 -13.30 1.20
C CYS A 37 8.94 -12.54 1.63
N LEU A 38 8.83 -11.23 1.36
CA LEU A 38 7.65 -10.42 1.70
C LEU A 38 6.40 -10.88 0.94
N HIS A 39 6.55 -11.23 -0.34
CA HIS A 39 5.49 -11.83 -1.14
C HIS A 39 4.97 -13.11 -0.49
N GLY A 40 5.88 -14.01 -0.11
CA GLY A 40 5.55 -15.25 0.59
C GLY A 40 4.86 -15.03 1.95
N VAL A 41 5.22 -13.97 2.69
CA VAL A 41 4.53 -13.57 3.94
C VAL A 41 3.08 -13.19 3.67
N MET A 42 2.82 -12.41 2.60
CA MET A 42 1.46 -12.06 2.21
C MET A 42 0.66 -13.30 1.77
N ASP A 43 1.25 -14.18 0.96
CA ASP A 43 0.58 -15.39 0.51
C ASP A 43 0.20 -16.32 1.66
N GLN A 44 1.08 -16.47 2.65
CA GLN A 44 0.79 -17.22 3.88
C GLN A 44 -0.38 -16.62 4.66
N TYR A 45 -0.39 -15.27 4.78
CA TYR A 45 -1.50 -14.56 5.43
C TYR A 45 -2.82 -14.79 4.69
N LEU A 46 -2.84 -14.62 3.37
CA LEU A 46 -4.03 -14.81 2.55
C LEU A 46 -4.54 -16.26 2.57
N ALA A 47 -3.63 -17.22 2.57
CA ALA A 47 -3.99 -18.64 2.68
C ALA A 47 -4.64 -18.96 4.04
N ALA A 48 -4.05 -18.47 5.13
CA ALA A 48 -4.61 -18.63 6.48
C ALA A 48 -5.97 -17.93 6.63
N LEU A 49 -6.11 -16.72 6.03
CA LEU A 49 -7.37 -15.97 6.02
C LEU A 49 -8.50 -16.78 5.36
N VAL A 50 -8.26 -17.35 4.17
CA VAL A 50 -9.26 -18.18 3.45
C VAL A 50 -9.54 -19.48 4.19
N ALA A 51 -8.55 -20.05 4.89
CA ALA A 51 -8.71 -21.24 5.71
C ALA A 51 -9.40 -20.97 7.06
N HIS A 52 -9.65 -19.69 7.43
CA HIS A 52 -10.16 -19.27 8.73
C HIS A 52 -9.29 -19.73 9.92
N GLN A 53 -7.96 -19.71 9.73
CA GLN A 53 -6.96 -20.22 10.69
C GLN A 53 -5.98 -19.12 11.13
N PRO A 54 -6.43 -18.14 11.92
CA PRO A 54 -5.59 -17.02 12.36
C PRO A 54 -4.40 -17.47 13.22
N GLU A 55 -4.48 -18.65 13.86
CA GLU A 55 -3.40 -19.25 14.67
C GLU A 55 -2.19 -19.69 13.83
N GLN A 56 -2.33 -19.83 12.52
CA GLN A 56 -1.19 -20.10 11.62
C GLN A 56 -0.29 -18.87 11.42
N ILE A 57 -0.78 -17.68 11.76
CA ILE A 57 -0.05 -16.43 11.58
C ILE A 57 0.85 -16.16 12.79
N LYS A 58 2.16 -16.13 12.55
CA LYS A 58 3.14 -15.75 13.58
C LYS A 58 3.10 -14.24 13.79
N THR A 59 2.67 -13.81 14.95
CA THR A 59 2.59 -12.39 15.33
C THR A 59 3.51 -12.04 16.48
N THR A 60 3.82 -10.74 16.65
CA THR A 60 4.36 -10.22 17.92
C THR A 60 3.27 -10.28 19.00
N ALA A 61 3.66 -10.20 20.27
CA ALA A 61 2.70 -10.26 21.39
C ALA A 61 1.74 -9.06 21.40
N ASP A 62 2.17 -7.94 20.85
CA ASP A 62 1.45 -6.66 20.78
C ASP A 62 0.93 -6.32 19.38
N VAL A 63 0.81 -7.33 18.51
CA VAL A 63 0.36 -7.13 17.13
C VAL A 63 -0.87 -6.23 17.06
N LYS A 64 -0.81 -5.25 16.16
CA LYS A 64 -1.93 -4.37 15.88
C LYS A 64 -2.67 -4.86 14.65
N PHE A 65 -3.92 -5.29 14.82
CA PHE A 65 -4.82 -5.65 13.74
C PHE A 65 -5.99 -4.67 13.64
N THR A 66 -6.24 -4.15 12.44
CA THR A 66 -7.41 -3.31 12.15
C THR A 66 -8.11 -3.79 10.89
N GLU A 67 -9.45 -3.68 10.86
CA GLU A 67 -10.27 -3.77 9.65
C GLU A 67 -11.10 -2.50 9.52
N ASN A 68 -10.97 -1.81 8.37
CA ASN A 68 -11.66 -0.55 8.09
C ASN A 68 -11.57 0.42 9.27
N THR A 69 -10.34 0.71 9.72
CA THR A 69 -10.00 1.58 10.88
C THR A 69 -10.30 1.00 12.27
N ASN A 70 -11.15 0.01 12.40
CA ASN A 70 -11.51 -0.54 13.71
C ASN A 70 -10.44 -1.52 14.20
N ARG A 71 -9.95 -1.29 15.43
CA ARG A 71 -9.05 -2.25 16.07
C ARG A 71 -9.85 -3.48 16.47
N MET A 72 -9.38 -4.65 16.07
CA MET A 72 -10.06 -5.92 16.25
C MET A 72 -9.08 -6.99 16.74
N LYS A 73 -9.62 -8.11 17.18
CA LYS A 73 -8.85 -9.32 17.44
C LYS A 73 -8.58 -10.04 16.11
N LEU A 74 -7.36 -10.51 15.90
CA LEU A 74 -7.05 -11.34 14.73
C LEU A 74 -7.96 -12.59 14.72
N GLY A 75 -8.60 -12.82 13.60
CA GLY A 75 -9.63 -13.85 13.46
C GLY A 75 -11.06 -13.28 13.40
N ASP A 76 -11.28 -12.01 13.76
CA ASP A 76 -12.59 -11.35 13.61
C ASP A 76 -12.73 -10.69 12.22
N GLY A 77 -13.92 -10.18 11.92
CA GLY A 77 -14.23 -9.46 10.67
C GLY A 77 -14.23 -10.39 9.45
N LEU A 78 -13.53 -10.00 8.38
CA LEU A 78 -13.45 -10.80 7.14
C LEU A 78 -12.96 -12.22 7.37
N TRP A 79 -12.15 -12.47 8.41
CA TRP A 79 -11.70 -13.81 8.81
C TRP A 79 -12.85 -14.80 9.03
N GLN A 80 -14.05 -14.30 9.39
CA GLN A 80 -15.23 -15.13 9.66
C GLN A 80 -16.08 -15.38 8.41
N THR A 81 -15.92 -14.56 7.36
CA THR A 81 -16.93 -14.48 6.28
C THR A 81 -16.36 -14.70 4.87
N ILE A 82 -15.02 -14.65 4.71
CA ILE A 82 -14.37 -14.87 3.41
C ILE A 82 -14.63 -16.31 2.91
N GLY A 83 -14.96 -16.45 1.62
CA GLY A 83 -15.10 -17.75 0.97
C GLY A 83 -13.89 -18.12 0.12
N SER A 84 -13.36 -17.17 -0.66
CA SER A 84 -12.21 -17.41 -1.53
C SER A 84 -11.55 -16.10 -1.99
N LEU A 85 -10.31 -16.19 -2.45
CA LEU A 85 -9.66 -15.11 -3.20
C LEU A 85 -10.17 -15.11 -4.65
N GLY A 86 -10.22 -13.91 -5.24
CA GLY A 86 -10.40 -13.75 -6.68
C GLY A 86 -9.07 -13.85 -7.44
N THR A 87 -9.12 -13.56 -8.73
CA THR A 87 -7.95 -13.68 -9.64
C THR A 87 -7.09 -12.42 -9.67
N PHE A 88 -7.65 -11.23 -9.37
CA PHE A 88 -6.87 -10.00 -9.28
C PHE A 88 -6.04 -9.98 -8.00
N LYS A 89 -4.71 -9.87 -8.14
CA LYS A 89 -3.75 -9.89 -7.03
C LYS A 89 -2.58 -8.97 -7.35
N LEU A 90 -2.58 -7.75 -6.84
CA LEU A 90 -1.49 -6.78 -6.98
C LEU A 90 -0.73 -6.69 -5.66
N TYR A 91 0.59 -6.91 -5.70
CA TYR A 91 1.48 -6.85 -4.54
C TYR A 91 2.42 -5.65 -4.65
N ILE A 92 2.65 -4.99 -3.53
CA ILE A 92 3.65 -3.93 -3.37
C ILE A 92 4.53 -4.31 -2.19
N GLU A 93 5.81 -4.59 -2.44
CA GLU A 93 6.76 -4.99 -1.41
C GLU A 93 7.79 -3.89 -1.20
N ASP A 94 8.10 -3.61 0.05
CA ASP A 94 9.15 -2.67 0.46
C ASP A 94 10.09 -3.36 1.46
N PRO A 95 11.15 -4.04 0.99
CA PRO A 95 12.10 -4.73 1.85
C PRO A 95 12.77 -3.83 2.88
N GLN A 96 13.03 -2.56 2.53
CA GLN A 96 13.67 -1.62 3.45
C GLN A 96 12.82 -1.31 4.68
N SER A 97 11.50 -1.28 4.55
CA SER A 97 10.57 -1.04 5.66
C SER A 97 9.98 -2.32 6.25
N GLU A 98 10.35 -3.49 5.70
CA GLU A 98 9.82 -4.81 6.04
C GLU A 98 8.29 -4.87 5.92
N GLN A 99 7.74 -4.26 4.87
CA GLN A 99 6.31 -4.18 4.64
C GLN A 99 5.91 -4.72 3.27
N VAL A 100 4.72 -5.28 3.22
CA VAL A 100 4.05 -5.69 1.99
C VAL A 100 2.59 -5.24 2.00
N ALA A 101 2.12 -4.71 0.87
CA ALA A 101 0.72 -4.40 0.65
C ALA A 101 0.15 -5.25 -0.50
N PHE A 102 -1.15 -5.47 -0.43
CA PHE A 102 -1.90 -6.29 -1.36
C PHE A 102 -3.22 -5.60 -1.73
N TYR A 103 -3.57 -5.68 -3.00
CA TYR A 103 -4.91 -5.40 -3.49
C TYR A 103 -5.44 -6.64 -4.19
N GLY A 104 -6.63 -7.05 -3.83
CA GLY A 104 -7.27 -8.20 -4.44
C GLY A 104 -8.79 -8.09 -4.44
N THR A 105 -9.42 -9.07 -5.10
CA THR A 105 -10.85 -9.33 -4.97
C THR A 105 -11.05 -10.59 -4.15
N VAL A 106 -12.17 -10.65 -3.43
CA VAL A 106 -12.57 -11.82 -2.65
C VAL A 106 -14.04 -12.12 -2.87
N LYS A 107 -14.43 -13.37 -2.60
CA LYS A 107 -15.84 -13.73 -2.45
C LYS A 107 -16.17 -13.79 -0.96
N GLU A 108 -17.12 -12.98 -0.54
CA GLU A 108 -17.66 -12.95 0.81
C GLU A 108 -19.16 -13.22 0.74
N ASN A 109 -19.62 -14.33 1.34
CA ASN A 109 -21.02 -14.76 1.26
C ASN A 109 -21.57 -14.79 -0.17
N GLY A 110 -20.74 -15.16 -1.14
CA GLY A 110 -21.08 -15.24 -2.57
C GLY A 110 -20.98 -13.91 -3.35
N ALA A 111 -20.86 -12.75 -2.68
CA ALA A 111 -20.68 -11.46 -3.33
C ALA A 111 -19.19 -11.15 -3.52
N THR A 112 -18.86 -10.34 -4.53
CA THR A 112 -17.50 -9.80 -4.71
C THR A 112 -17.29 -8.62 -3.78
N ALA A 113 -16.19 -8.66 -3.01
CA ALA A 113 -15.67 -7.53 -2.25
C ALA A 113 -14.22 -7.25 -2.67
N LEU A 114 -13.77 -6.01 -2.45
CA LEU A 114 -12.35 -5.65 -2.61
C LEU A 114 -11.63 -5.83 -1.28
N LEU A 115 -10.43 -6.37 -1.36
CA LEU A 115 -9.57 -6.60 -0.21
C LEU A 115 -8.25 -5.86 -0.41
N GLY A 116 -7.97 -4.89 0.46
CA GLY A 116 -6.64 -4.35 0.66
C GLY A 116 -6.05 -4.89 1.96
N VAL A 117 -4.77 -5.26 1.95
CA VAL A 117 -4.05 -5.70 3.16
C VAL A 117 -2.69 -5.04 3.18
N ARG A 118 -2.27 -4.51 4.32
CA ARG A 118 -0.90 -4.13 4.59
C ARG A 118 -0.38 -4.92 5.77
N LEU A 119 0.75 -5.56 5.58
CA LEU A 119 1.48 -6.29 6.62
C LEU A 119 2.81 -5.59 6.88
N LYS A 120 3.18 -5.49 8.16
CA LYS A 120 4.52 -5.15 8.58
C LYS A 120 5.05 -6.25 9.46
N GLN A 121 6.24 -6.71 9.15
CA GLN A 121 6.91 -7.68 9.97
C GLN A 121 8.03 -7.06 10.80
N HIS A 122 8.39 -7.75 11.86
CA HIS A 122 9.59 -7.54 12.66
C HIS A 122 10.09 -8.91 13.14
N ALA A 123 11.35 -9.22 12.88
CA ALA A 123 11.96 -10.50 13.26
C ALA A 123 11.09 -11.72 12.83
N GLN A 124 10.62 -11.74 11.59
CA GLN A 124 9.80 -12.80 10.99
C GLN A 124 8.44 -13.00 11.69
N ARG A 125 7.93 -11.97 12.37
CA ARG A 125 6.59 -11.96 12.97
C ARG A 125 5.84 -10.73 12.51
N LEU A 126 4.55 -10.84 12.28
CA LEU A 126 3.72 -9.69 11.95
C LEU A 126 3.52 -8.83 13.21
N SER A 127 3.91 -7.56 13.12
CA SER A 127 3.69 -6.54 14.14
C SER A 127 2.48 -5.65 13.84
N GLU A 128 2.17 -5.48 12.54
CA GLU A 128 1.04 -4.69 12.09
C GLU A 128 0.30 -5.42 10.96
N ILE A 129 -1.03 -5.44 11.06
CA ILE A 129 -1.94 -5.98 10.06
C ILE A 129 -3.06 -4.94 9.86
N GLU A 130 -3.11 -4.33 8.69
CA GLU A 130 -4.12 -3.32 8.35
C GLU A 130 -4.93 -3.82 7.15
N THR A 131 -6.21 -4.05 7.36
CA THR A 131 -7.12 -4.64 6.38
C THR A 131 -8.18 -3.63 5.95
N PHE A 132 -8.46 -3.58 4.66
CA PHE A 132 -9.47 -2.74 4.04
C PHE A 132 -10.42 -3.64 3.26
N VAL A 133 -11.67 -3.70 3.68
CA VAL A 133 -12.70 -4.52 3.04
C VAL A 133 -13.76 -3.59 2.49
N ILE A 134 -13.85 -3.52 1.17
CA ILE A 134 -14.83 -2.67 0.50
C ILE A 134 -15.92 -3.55 -0.08
N ARG A 135 -17.10 -3.45 0.49
CA ARG A 135 -18.30 -4.17 0.07
C ARG A 135 -19.14 -3.27 -0.83
N GLN A 136 -19.74 -3.87 -1.83
CA GLN A 136 -20.63 -3.13 -2.73
C GLN A 136 -21.90 -2.74 -1.96
N ALA A 137 -22.00 -1.45 -1.60
CA ALA A 137 -23.11 -0.89 -0.85
C ALA A 137 -23.52 0.47 -1.46
N SER A 138 -24.65 1.01 -1.00
CA SER A 138 -25.07 2.35 -1.42
C SER A 138 -23.99 3.39 -1.12
N GLY A 139 -23.62 4.19 -2.12
CA GLY A 139 -22.56 5.20 -2.03
C GLY A 139 -21.14 4.72 -2.34
N VAL A 140 -20.88 3.42 -2.42
CA VAL A 140 -19.61 2.87 -2.92
C VAL A 140 -19.73 2.64 -4.42
N HIS A 141 -18.94 3.40 -5.18
CA HIS A 141 -18.88 3.27 -6.64
C HIS A 141 -17.73 2.35 -7.04
N GLY A 142 -17.93 1.56 -8.10
CA GLY A 142 -16.90 0.71 -8.67
C GLY A 142 -17.47 -0.41 -9.53
N THR A 143 -16.54 -1.09 -10.19
CA THR A 143 -16.82 -2.24 -11.07
C THR A 143 -15.96 -3.40 -10.61
N PHE A 144 -16.22 -3.92 -9.40
CA PHE A 144 -15.39 -4.90 -8.70
C PHE A 144 -15.11 -6.16 -9.53
N ASP A 145 -16.12 -6.62 -10.27
CA ASP A 145 -16.00 -7.81 -11.13
C ASP A 145 -15.11 -7.60 -12.37
N ASN A 146 -14.79 -6.34 -12.72
CA ASN A 146 -13.83 -6.04 -13.80
C ASN A 146 -12.36 -6.25 -13.38
N LEU A 147 -12.08 -6.34 -12.08
CA LEU A 147 -10.75 -6.60 -11.57
C LEU A 147 -10.44 -8.11 -11.65
N THR A 148 -9.91 -8.53 -12.79
CA THR A 148 -9.58 -9.94 -13.07
C THR A 148 -8.10 -10.18 -13.26
N THR A 149 -7.37 -9.22 -13.83
CA THR A 149 -5.96 -9.34 -14.19
C THR A 149 -5.21 -8.06 -13.80
N VAL A 150 -4.05 -8.20 -13.20
CA VAL A 150 -3.13 -7.08 -12.95
C VAL A 150 -2.36 -6.78 -14.24
N PRO A 151 -2.37 -5.53 -14.73
CA PRO A 151 -1.53 -5.13 -15.85
C PRO A 151 -0.05 -5.35 -15.53
N ALA A 152 0.70 -5.88 -16.51
CA ALA A 152 2.11 -6.25 -16.33
C ALA A 152 3.02 -5.05 -15.98
N GLU A 153 2.59 -3.84 -16.27
CA GLU A 153 3.33 -2.60 -15.97
C GLU A 153 3.58 -2.39 -14.48
N TRP A 154 2.73 -2.96 -13.61
CA TRP A 154 2.90 -2.84 -12.15
C TRP A 154 4.12 -3.59 -11.63
N ASP A 155 4.57 -4.65 -12.33
CA ASP A 155 5.72 -5.48 -11.96
C ASP A 155 7.00 -5.10 -12.68
N GLN A 156 6.92 -4.17 -13.64
CA GLN A 156 8.10 -3.75 -14.42
C GLN A 156 9.02 -2.86 -13.61
N SER A 157 10.31 -3.19 -13.62
CA SER A 157 11.35 -2.32 -13.08
C SER A 157 11.49 -1.05 -13.92
N VAL A 158 11.62 0.09 -13.24
CA VAL A 158 11.94 1.37 -13.87
C VAL A 158 13.42 1.37 -14.27
N PRO A 159 13.78 1.78 -15.52
CA PRO A 159 15.17 1.94 -15.92
C PRO A 159 15.94 2.83 -14.94
N ASP A 160 17.19 2.51 -14.64
CA ASP A 160 17.99 3.23 -13.64
C ASP A 160 18.04 4.75 -13.87
N ALA A 161 18.10 5.18 -15.13
CA ALA A 161 18.12 6.60 -15.49
C ALA A 161 16.80 7.34 -15.21
N GLU A 162 15.68 6.62 -15.02
CA GLU A 162 14.35 7.15 -14.76
C GLU A 162 13.89 6.93 -13.31
N ARG A 163 14.73 6.26 -12.50
CA ARG A 163 14.41 5.99 -11.10
C ARG A 163 14.48 7.25 -10.25
N SER A 164 13.48 7.42 -9.42
CA SER A 164 13.44 8.45 -8.39
C SER A 164 13.86 7.88 -7.04
N THR A 165 14.39 8.75 -6.15
CA THR A 165 14.65 8.35 -4.76
C THR A 165 13.34 8.12 -4.00
N ARG A 166 13.41 7.46 -2.84
CA ARG A 166 12.24 7.25 -1.97
C ARG A 166 11.58 8.57 -1.56
N GLU A 167 12.37 9.57 -1.25
CA GLU A 167 11.90 10.91 -0.88
C GLU A 167 11.18 11.58 -2.04
N GLN A 168 11.76 11.52 -3.24
CA GLN A 168 11.16 12.09 -4.44
C GLN A 168 9.83 11.39 -4.78
N LEU A 169 9.79 10.06 -4.73
CA LEU A 169 8.58 9.29 -4.97
C LEU A 169 7.44 9.70 -4.01
N ARG A 170 7.74 9.82 -2.71
CA ARG A 170 6.76 10.27 -1.71
C ARG A 170 6.34 11.72 -1.92
N HIS A 171 7.28 12.58 -2.31
CA HIS A 171 6.98 13.97 -2.66
C HIS A 171 5.99 14.03 -3.83
N ASP A 172 6.27 13.33 -4.92
CA ASP A 172 5.44 13.33 -6.12
C ASP A 172 4.02 12.80 -5.83
N ALA A 173 3.92 11.71 -5.05
CA ALA A 173 2.65 11.19 -4.57
C ALA A 173 1.91 12.19 -3.67
N ASN A 174 2.62 12.94 -2.81
CA ASN A 174 1.99 13.96 -1.96
C ASN A 174 1.48 15.16 -2.75
N GLN A 175 2.13 15.51 -3.87
CA GLN A 175 1.66 16.58 -4.75
C GLN A 175 0.29 16.27 -5.36
N TYR A 176 -0.03 14.99 -5.57
CA TYR A 176 -1.37 14.58 -6.00
C TYR A 176 -2.45 15.03 -5.01
N PHE A 177 -2.26 14.79 -3.72
CA PHE A 177 -3.20 15.22 -2.68
C PHE A 177 -3.26 16.73 -2.54
N ASN A 178 -2.11 17.41 -2.66
CA ASN A 178 -2.07 18.88 -2.69
C ASN A 178 -2.84 19.44 -3.88
N GLY A 179 -2.72 18.81 -5.06
CA GLY A 179 -3.44 19.20 -6.26
C GLY A 179 -4.95 19.09 -6.12
N ILE A 180 -5.43 18.05 -5.44
CA ILE A 180 -6.86 17.88 -5.11
C ILE A 180 -7.33 19.03 -4.20
N GLU A 181 -6.63 19.25 -3.07
CA GLU A 181 -7.04 20.28 -2.10
C GLU A 181 -7.00 21.71 -2.66
N GLN A 182 -6.11 21.96 -3.62
CA GLN A 182 -5.94 23.28 -4.24
C GLN A 182 -6.76 23.46 -5.52
N GLY A 183 -7.42 22.40 -6.02
CA GLY A 183 -8.08 22.44 -7.32
C GLY A 183 -7.10 22.77 -8.45
N ASN A 184 -5.86 22.26 -8.38
CA ASN A 184 -4.77 22.65 -9.27
C ASN A 184 -3.99 21.41 -9.76
N GLY A 185 -4.31 20.97 -10.97
CA GLY A 185 -3.63 19.84 -11.60
C GLY A 185 -2.20 20.15 -12.06
N LYS A 186 -1.82 21.44 -12.20
CA LYS A 186 -0.51 21.82 -12.72
C LYS A 186 0.64 21.60 -11.75
N ILE A 187 0.34 21.53 -10.44
CA ILE A 187 1.36 21.26 -9.41
C ILE A 187 1.69 19.78 -9.29
N VAL A 188 0.85 18.92 -9.87
CA VAL A 188 1.02 17.48 -9.82
C VAL A 188 1.82 17.00 -11.02
N PRO A 189 2.89 16.22 -10.82
CA PRO A 189 3.73 15.76 -11.92
C PRO A 189 3.08 14.62 -12.71
N PHE A 190 1.90 14.85 -13.28
CA PHE A 190 1.23 13.84 -14.11
C PHE A 190 1.98 13.60 -15.42
N ALA A 191 2.08 12.36 -15.82
CA ALA A 191 2.39 11.99 -17.20
C ALA A 191 1.16 12.21 -18.10
N GLU A 192 1.38 12.39 -19.40
CA GLU A 192 0.28 12.58 -20.37
C GLU A 192 -0.62 11.34 -20.46
N ASP A 193 -0.03 10.15 -20.27
CA ASP A 193 -0.71 8.85 -20.29
C ASP A 193 -1.23 8.42 -18.90
N CYS A 194 -1.29 9.33 -17.93
CA CYS A 194 -1.67 8.98 -16.56
C CYS A 194 -3.05 8.33 -16.52
N LEU A 195 -3.10 7.09 -16.00
CA LEU A 195 -4.30 6.29 -15.82
C LEU A 195 -4.62 6.16 -14.34
N ARG A 196 -5.86 6.50 -13.94
CA ARG A 196 -6.36 6.29 -12.57
C ARG A 196 -7.52 5.31 -12.56
N ILE A 197 -7.38 4.27 -11.74
CA ILE A 197 -8.41 3.25 -11.49
C ILE A 197 -8.80 3.31 -10.02
N GLU A 198 -10.10 3.45 -9.75
CA GLU A 198 -10.67 3.48 -8.39
C GLU A 198 -11.74 2.40 -8.27
N ASN A 199 -11.61 1.48 -7.32
CA ASN A 199 -12.55 0.35 -7.13
C ASN A 199 -12.85 -0.40 -8.45
N GLY A 200 -11.85 -0.57 -9.32
CA GLY A 200 -11.97 -1.25 -10.60
C GLY A 200 -12.54 -0.41 -11.75
N ALA A 201 -12.96 0.83 -11.51
CA ALA A 201 -13.43 1.75 -12.53
C ALA A 201 -12.35 2.73 -12.98
N GLN A 202 -12.18 2.94 -14.28
CA GLN A 202 -11.31 4.01 -14.78
C GLN A 202 -11.97 5.37 -14.49
N THR A 203 -11.23 6.21 -13.73
CA THR A 203 -11.71 7.55 -13.34
C THR A 203 -10.88 8.68 -13.97
N ALA A 204 -9.66 8.38 -14.46
CA ALA A 204 -8.87 9.27 -15.29
C ALA A 204 -7.97 8.49 -16.27
N PRO A 205 -7.83 8.93 -17.55
CA PRO A 205 -8.68 9.93 -18.15
C PRO A 205 -10.14 9.45 -18.15
N THR A 206 -11.10 10.38 -18.09
CA THR A 206 -12.52 9.99 -18.20
C THR A 206 -12.79 9.42 -19.58
N ILE A 207 -13.66 8.42 -19.65
CA ILE A 207 -14.09 7.84 -20.92
C ILE A 207 -14.92 8.89 -21.69
N ALA A 208 -14.51 9.18 -22.91
CA ALA A 208 -15.24 10.09 -23.77
C ALA A 208 -16.65 9.55 -24.08
N THR A 209 -17.64 10.44 -24.13
CA THR A 209 -19.02 10.15 -24.55
C THR A 209 -19.39 11.07 -25.70
N ALA A 210 -20.54 10.84 -26.35
CA ALA A 210 -21.04 11.73 -27.40
C ALA A 210 -21.17 13.18 -26.95
N SER A 211 -21.39 13.42 -25.65
CA SER A 211 -21.62 14.75 -25.08
C SER A 211 -20.46 15.31 -24.25
N ARG A 212 -19.40 14.52 -24.02
CA ARG A 212 -18.25 14.94 -23.20
C ARG A 212 -16.94 14.39 -23.72
N PRO A 213 -15.92 15.24 -23.92
CA PRO A 213 -14.58 14.78 -24.24
C PRO A 213 -13.96 14.05 -23.04
N SER A 214 -12.92 13.26 -23.32
CA SER A 214 -12.05 12.71 -22.28
C SER A 214 -11.36 13.82 -21.50
N MET A 215 -11.18 13.61 -20.19
CA MET A 215 -10.53 14.56 -19.29
C MET A 215 -9.45 13.86 -18.48
N SER A 216 -8.21 14.35 -18.57
CA SER A 216 -7.08 13.84 -17.79
C SER A 216 -7.26 14.09 -16.28
N ALA A 217 -6.48 13.42 -15.45
CA ALA A 217 -6.52 13.62 -14.00
C ALA A 217 -6.24 15.08 -13.61
N GLY A 218 -5.21 15.71 -14.22
CA GLY A 218 -4.90 17.13 -13.98
C GLY A 218 -6.03 18.06 -14.39
N ALA A 219 -6.61 17.84 -15.57
CA ALA A 219 -7.76 18.64 -16.02
C ALA A 219 -8.97 18.51 -15.10
N GLN A 220 -9.19 17.34 -14.49
CA GLN A 220 -10.24 17.17 -13.49
C GLN A 220 -10.02 18.06 -12.26
N PHE A 221 -8.79 18.20 -11.79
CA PHE A 221 -8.46 19.07 -10.65
C PHE A 221 -8.71 20.54 -10.98
N ASP A 222 -8.28 20.97 -12.15
CA ASP A 222 -8.47 22.36 -12.63
C ASP A 222 -9.96 22.73 -12.81
N THR A 223 -10.89 21.77 -12.82
CA THR A 223 -12.35 22.03 -12.85
C THR A 223 -12.95 22.31 -11.47
N HIS A 224 -12.17 22.16 -10.41
CA HIS A 224 -12.66 22.25 -9.02
C HIS A 224 -13.77 21.24 -8.67
N MET A 225 -13.86 20.12 -9.43
CA MET A 225 -14.88 19.10 -9.17
C MET A 225 -14.71 18.38 -7.83
N PHE A 226 -13.56 18.51 -7.20
CA PHE A 226 -13.22 17.92 -5.91
C PHE A 226 -13.31 18.88 -4.71
N ASP A 227 -13.80 20.14 -4.91
CA ASP A 227 -13.91 21.15 -3.84
C ASP A 227 -14.82 20.71 -2.67
N TYR A 228 -15.60 19.64 -2.85
CA TYR A 228 -16.37 19.03 -1.76
C TYR A 228 -15.49 18.26 -0.76
N ILE A 229 -14.22 18.00 -1.10
CA ILE A 229 -13.20 17.48 -0.19
C ILE A 229 -12.63 18.65 0.58
N HIS A 230 -12.93 18.74 1.87
CA HIS A 230 -12.50 19.87 2.69
C HIS A 230 -11.00 19.81 3.01
N GLU A 231 -10.52 18.61 3.35
CA GLU A 231 -9.13 18.36 3.73
C GLU A 231 -8.77 16.88 3.52
N ILE A 232 -7.51 16.61 3.25
CA ILE A 232 -6.97 15.25 3.16
C ILE A 232 -6.01 15.03 4.32
N THR A 233 -6.50 14.32 5.34
CA THR A 233 -5.79 14.10 6.61
C THR A 233 -5.11 12.73 6.66
N ASN A 234 -4.25 12.54 7.68
CA ASN A 234 -3.59 11.25 7.94
C ASN A 234 -2.90 10.65 6.71
N ARG A 235 -2.17 11.48 5.96
CA ARG A 235 -1.41 11.04 4.79
C ARG A 235 -0.22 10.20 5.23
N ARG A 236 -0.35 8.87 5.14
CA ARG A 236 0.67 7.91 5.51
C ARG A 236 1.24 7.25 4.27
N PHE A 237 2.48 7.59 3.88
CA PHE A 237 3.23 6.96 2.80
C PHE A 237 4.02 5.78 3.39
N LEU A 238 3.43 4.59 3.36
CA LEU A 238 3.85 3.43 4.15
C LEU A 238 4.87 2.55 3.45
N LEU A 239 4.69 2.31 2.16
CA LEU A 239 5.62 1.53 1.35
C LEU A 239 6.14 2.40 0.20
N THR A 240 7.41 2.21 -0.13
CA THR A 240 8.04 2.87 -1.26
C THR A 240 9.00 1.88 -1.93
N ASP A 241 8.80 1.64 -3.21
CA ASP A 241 9.63 0.75 -4.02
C ASP A 241 10.29 1.54 -5.17
N PRO A 242 11.52 2.02 -5.02
CA PRO A 242 12.21 2.76 -6.08
C PRO A 242 12.48 1.94 -7.34
N GLU A 243 12.61 0.62 -7.22
CA GLU A 243 12.86 -0.25 -8.35
C GLU A 243 11.69 -0.27 -9.35
N ARG A 244 10.46 -0.35 -8.85
CA ARG A 244 9.25 -0.29 -9.68
C ARG A 244 8.60 1.10 -9.71
N GLY A 245 9.19 2.08 -9.00
CA GLY A 245 8.67 3.44 -8.89
C GLY A 245 7.34 3.52 -8.14
N LEU A 246 7.11 2.64 -7.15
CA LEU A 246 5.81 2.54 -6.47
C LEU A 246 5.80 3.26 -5.13
N VAL A 247 4.69 3.92 -4.83
CA VAL A 247 4.37 4.48 -3.50
C VAL A 247 2.98 4.05 -3.10
N TYR A 248 2.88 3.36 -1.96
CA TYR A 248 1.61 3.01 -1.34
C TYR A 248 1.31 3.96 -0.19
N ALA A 249 0.14 4.58 -0.24
CA ALA A 249 -0.33 5.54 0.75
C ALA A 249 -1.70 5.13 1.31
N VAL A 250 -1.95 5.52 2.57
CA VAL A 250 -3.27 5.47 3.20
C VAL A 250 -3.62 6.88 3.65
N VAL A 251 -4.78 7.37 3.23
CA VAL A 251 -5.22 8.75 3.47
C VAL A 251 -6.70 8.81 3.82
N MET A 252 -7.11 9.91 4.46
CA MET A 252 -8.50 10.16 4.86
C MET A 252 -9.00 11.45 4.22
N PHE A 253 -9.96 11.35 3.29
CA PHE A 253 -10.60 12.50 2.67
C PHE A 253 -11.82 12.89 3.49
N GLN A 254 -11.85 14.13 3.97
CA GLN A 254 -12.90 14.65 4.83
C GLN A 254 -13.97 15.38 4.01
N HIS A 255 -15.20 14.90 4.06
CA HIS A 255 -16.35 15.46 3.36
C HIS A 255 -17.36 15.99 4.39
N PRO A 256 -17.42 17.30 4.67
CA PRO A 256 -18.34 17.85 5.66
C PRO A 256 -19.81 17.86 5.22
N GLY A 257 -20.09 17.57 3.94
CA GLY A 257 -21.45 17.51 3.38
C GLY A 257 -22.11 18.86 3.12
N ASN A 258 -21.44 19.96 3.46
CA ASN A 258 -21.96 21.32 3.28
C ASN A 258 -21.28 22.11 2.15
N ILE A 259 -20.27 21.53 1.51
CA ILE A 259 -19.55 22.11 0.38
C ILE A 259 -20.10 21.47 -0.90
N LYS A 260 -20.65 22.29 -1.78
CA LYS A 260 -21.10 21.84 -3.11
C LYS A 260 -19.95 22.02 -4.10
N PRO A 261 -19.64 21.01 -4.94
CA PRO A 261 -18.65 21.16 -5.99
C PRO A 261 -19.04 22.36 -6.89
N GLN A 262 -18.10 23.25 -7.14
CA GLN A 262 -18.26 24.29 -8.15
C GLN A 262 -17.94 23.66 -9.51
N LEU A 263 -18.95 23.17 -10.20
CA LEU A 263 -18.81 22.79 -11.61
C LEU A 263 -18.60 24.10 -12.39
N ASN A 264 -17.38 24.34 -12.87
CA ASN A 264 -17.13 25.43 -13.79
C ASN A 264 -18.11 25.32 -14.97
N SER A 265 -18.77 26.41 -15.28
CA SER A 265 -19.87 26.53 -16.24
C SER A 265 -19.60 25.94 -17.62
N VAL A 266 -18.33 25.79 -18.02
CA VAL A 266 -17.94 25.18 -19.31
C VAL A 266 -18.30 23.69 -19.39
N ALA A 267 -18.23 22.94 -18.30
CA ALA A 267 -18.61 21.52 -18.28
C ALA A 267 -20.15 21.33 -18.13
N ALA A 268 -20.83 22.28 -17.48
CA ALA A 268 -22.26 22.24 -17.26
C ALA A 268 -23.06 22.70 -18.50
N THR A 269 -22.56 23.69 -19.23
CA THR A 269 -23.24 24.24 -20.41
C THR A 269 -23.15 23.36 -21.67
N ALA A 270 -22.11 22.56 -21.79
CA ALA A 270 -21.95 21.61 -22.91
C ALA A 270 -22.89 20.39 -22.85
N ALA A 271 -23.58 20.15 -21.74
CA ALA A 271 -24.25 18.88 -21.50
C ALA A 271 -25.80 18.95 -21.39
N GLY A 272 -26.43 20.11 -21.18
CA GLY A 272 -27.88 20.15 -20.95
C GLY A 272 -28.41 19.19 -19.86
N ALA A 273 -27.48 18.60 -19.09
CA ALA A 273 -27.79 17.63 -18.06
C ALA A 273 -27.85 18.33 -16.71
N ALA A 274 -28.87 18.05 -15.91
CA ALA A 274 -28.91 18.44 -14.51
C ALA A 274 -27.58 18.07 -13.82
N PRO A 275 -27.04 18.96 -12.95
CA PRO A 275 -25.81 18.65 -12.24
C PRO A 275 -25.97 17.31 -11.52
N ARG A 276 -25.14 16.33 -11.86
CA ARG A 276 -25.08 15.09 -11.09
C ARG A 276 -24.51 15.47 -9.73
N THR A 277 -25.40 15.58 -8.75
CA THR A 277 -25.00 15.66 -7.35
C THR A 277 -24.33 14.32 -7.03
N PHE A 278 -23.03 14.31 -6.88
CA PHE A 278 -22.34 13.17 -6.27
C PHE A 278 -22.97 12.96 -4.90
N SER A 279 -23.56 11.79 -4.67
CA SER A 279 -24.24 11.49 -3.39
C SER A 279 -23.32 11.63 -2.19
N LEU A 280 -21.99 11.45 -2.37
CA LEU A 280 -20.95 11.62 -1.35
C LEU A 280 -20.81 13.07 -0.82
N SER A 281 -21.19 14.09 -1.59
CA SER A 281 -21.14 15.49 -1.15
C SER A 281 -22.37 15.95 -0.36
N SER A 282 -23.39 15.12 -0.27
CA SER A 282 -24.69 15.52 0.29
C SER A 282 -24.79 15.35 1.80
N TYR A 283 -23.89 14.60 2.42
CA TYR A 283 -23.88 14.35 3.87
C TYR A 283 -22.45 14.21 4.39
N PRO A 284 -22.19 14.50 5.68
CA PRO A 284 -20.86 14.37 6.26
C PRO A 284 -20.36 12.92 6.22
N ASN A 285 -19.19 12.72 5.65
CA ASN A 285 -18.52 11.41 5.63
C ASN A 285 -17.00 11.57 5.54
N THR A 286 -16.28 10.50 5.79
CA THR A 286 -14.84 10.37 5.52
C THR A 286 -14.66 9.27 4.49
N THR A 287 -13.85 9.52 3.48
CA THR A 287 -13.45 8.47 2.56
C THR A 287 -12.04 8.03 2.90
N GLN A 288 -11.88 6.78 3.36
CA GLN A 288 -10.56 6.16 3.52
C GLN A 288 -10.11 5.61 2.17
N ILE A 289 -8.91 5.97 1.78
CA ILE A 289 -8.33 5.55 0.51
C ILE A 289 -6.99 4.87 0.78
N ILE A 290 -6.81 3.69 0.22
CA ILE A 290 -5.51 3.10 -0.03
C ILE A 290 -5.18 3.34 -1.49
N GLU A 291 -4.04 3.97 -1.76
CA GLU A 291 -3.72 4.46 -3.10
C GLU A 291 -2.25 4.16 -3.43
N THR A 292 -2.02 3.57 -4.59
CA THR A 292 -0.68 3.29 -5.09
C THR A 292 -0.43 4.10 -6.35
N PHE A 293 0.70 4.81 -6.33
CA PHE A 293 1.21 5.59 -7.44
C PHE A 293 2.36 4.85 -8.10
N GLN A 294 2.42 4.86 -9.45
CA GLN A 294 3.59 4.46 -10.20
C GLN A 294 4.20 5.68 -10.87
N VAL A 295 5.46 5.95 -10.51
CA VAL A 295 6.23 7.12 -10.95
C VAL A 295 7.42 6.66 -11.78
N ARG A 296 7.60 7.23 -12.97
CA ARG A 296 8.75 7.02 -13.86
C ARG A 296 9.22 8.36 -14.39
N GLY A 297 10.53 8.59 -14.41
CA GLY A 297 11.08 9.87 -14.89
C GLY A 297 10.51 11.09 -14.16
N GLY A 298 10.16 10.95 -12.85
CA GLY A 298 9.54 12.01 -12.07
C GLY A 298 8.11 12.36 -12.47
N LYS A 299 7.39 11.43 -13.16
CA LYS A 299 5.99 11.61 -13.57
C LYS A 299 5.12 10.46 -13.10
N ILE A 300 3.88 10.77 -12.67
CA ILE A 300 2.88 9.79 -12.26
C ILE A 300 2.18 9.24 -13.50
N HIS A 301 2.40 7.96 -13.80
CA HIS A 301 1.80 7.25 -14.94
C HIS A 301 0.57 6.44 -14.57
N ARG A 302 0.55 5.90 -13.34
CA ARG A 302 -0.54 5.03 -12.89
C ARG A 302 -0.93 5.39 -11.46
N ILE A 303 -2.22 5.34 -11.21
CA ILE A 303 -2.82 5.47 -9.87
C ILE A 303 -3.84 4.36 -9.73
N PHE A 304 -3.71 3.57 -8.68
CA PHE A 304 -4.64 2.51 -8.35
C PHE A 304 -5.13 2.67 -6.92
N ALA A 305 -6.43 2.76 -6.73
CA ALA A 305 -7.01 3.03 -5.42
C ALA A 305 -8.18 2.11 -5.09
N TYR A 306 -8.25 1.74 -3.80
CA TYR A 306 -9.47 1.26 -3.17
C TYR A 306 -10.00 2.34 -2.24
N VAL A 307 -11.30 2.61 -2.39
CA VAL A 307 -12.00 3.74 -1.77
C VAL A 307 -13.14 3.19 -0.91
N SER A 308 -13.09 3.47 0.38
CA SER A 308 -14.06 3.03 1.39
C SER A 308 -14.73 4.21 2.08
N LEU A 309 -16.03 4.12 2.28
CA LEU A 309 -16.82 5.15 2.96
C LEU A 309 -16.91 4.88 4.45
N LEU A 310 -16.62 5.88 5.26
CA LEU A 310 -16.62 5.83 6.73
C LEU A 310 -17.43 6.98 7.34
N PRO A 311 -17.83 6.89 8.61
CA PRO A 311 -18.38 8.02 9.36
C PRO A 311 -17.46 9.25 9.32
N TYR A 312 -18.05 10.44 9.29
CA TYR A 312 -17.29 11.69 9.24
C TYR A 312 -16.32 11.82 10.42
N ARG A 313 -15.07 12.17 10.09
CA ARG A 313 -13.94 12.29 11.03
C ARG A 313 -13.65 11.00 11.80
N GLN A 314 -13.97 9.86 11.22
CA GLN A 314 -13.56 8.57 11.77
C GLN A 314 -12.03 8.55 11.97
N SER A 315 -11.59 8.08 13.14
CA SER A 315 -10.15 7.87 13.41
C SER A 315 -9.58 6.83 12.46
N PRO A 316 -8.36 7.02 11.93
CA PRO A 316 -7.73 6.03 11.04
C PRO A 316 -7.37 4.71 11.75
N GLY A 317 -7.46 4.66 13.07
CA GLY A 317 -7.06 3.50 13.86
C GLY A 317 -5.53 3.35 14.05
N TRP A 318 -4.73 4.26 13.48
CA TRP A 318 -3.24 4.20 13.45
C TRP A 318 -2.59 5.47 13.97
#